data_21081213c233bce898cd749a0ee52563
#
_entry.id   21081213c233bce898cd749a0ee52563
#
_cell.length_a   1.000
_cell.length_b   1.000
_cell.length_c   1.000
_cell.angle_alpha   90.00
_cell.angle_beta   90.00
_cell.angle_gamma   90.00
#
_symmetry.space_group_name_H-M   'P 1'
#
loop_
_entity.id
_entity.type
_entity.pdbx_description
1 polymer ?
#
loop_
_entity_poly.entity_id
_entity_poly.type
_entity_poly.pdbx_seq_one_letter_code
_entity_poly.pdbx_strand_id
1 'polypeptide(L)'
;MIVVDASVFAFSLLDEGPTGDRCRAALAADDRWIAPEHWMVEVLSVVRGNLLGGKISARHAADAVDALARIDPVVPLTRVLLPRMWELRGNVTAYDAAYVAAAEAYRCTLVTTDGRLARASGLRCTVDVID
;
A
#
# COMPACT_ATOMS: atom_id res chain seq x y z
N MET A 1 -2.76 -2.96 14.21
CA MET A 1 -3.51 -2.34 13.10
C MET A 1 -2.60 -1.37 12.36
N ILE A 2 -2.48 -1.54 11.07
CA ILE A 2 -1.66 -0.68 10.18
C ILE A 2 -2.43 -0.38 8.90
N VAL A 3 -2.19 0.78 8.31
CA VAL A 3 -2.57 1.04 6.92
C VAL A 3 -1.40 0.57 6.04
N VAL A 4 -1.70 -0.22 5.04
CA VAL A 4 -0.69 -0.83 4.17
C VAL A 4 -0.78 -0.21 2.78
N ASP A 5 0.30 0.44 2.35
CA ASP A 5 0.40 0.95 0.98
C ASP A 5 0.48 -0.20 -0.02
N ALA A 6 -0.09 0.00 -1.20
CA ALA A 6 -0.06 -0.98 -2.29
C ALA A 6 1.36 -1.46 -2.60
N SER A 7 2.37 -0.60 -2.45
CA SER A 7 3.77 -0.99 -2.66
C SER A 7 4.21 -2.13 -1.75
N VAL A 8 3.76 -2.13 -0.50
CA VAL A 8 4.11 -3.20 0.46
C VAL A 8 3.48 -4.53 0.07
N PHE A 9 2.20 -4.52 -0.32
CA PHE A 9 1.55 -5.72 -0.84
C PHE A 9 2.24 -6.23 -2.12
N ALA A 10 2.56 -5.31 -3.04
CA ALA A 10 3.21 -5.68 -4.30
C ALA A 10 4.58 -6.32 -4.06
N PHE A 11 5.43 -5.72 -3.23
CA PHE A 11 6.73 -6.32 -2.89
C PHE A 11 6.57 -7.66 -2.17
N SER A 12 5.59 -7.79 -1.28
CA SER A 12 5.36 -9.05 -0.58
C SER A 12 4.98 -10.19 -1.51
N LEU A 13 4.30 -9.88 -2.61
CA LEU A 13 3.84 -10.87 -3.60
C LEU A 13 4.90 -11.17 -4.68
N LEU A 14 5.74 -10.19 -5.03
CA LEU A 14 6.58 -10.27 -6.22
C LEU A 14 8.08 -10.34 -5.92
N ASP A 15 8.55 -9.74 -4.84
CA ASP A 15 9.98 -9.62 -4.58
C ASP A 15 10.48 -10.77 -3.70
N GLU A 16 11.45 -11.52 -4.22
CA GLU A 16 12.10 -12.62 -3.50
C GLU A 16 13.34 -12.16 -2.72
N GLY A 17 13.71 -10.90 -2.84
CA GLY A 17 14.87 -10.31 -2.18
C GLY A 17 14.55 -9.74 -0.79
N PRO A 18 15.54 -9.01 -0.20
CA PRO A 18 15.42 -8.50 1.17
C PRO A 18 14.24 -7.57 1.41
N THR A 19 13.90 -6.72 0.44
CA THR A 19 12.75 -5.81 0.59
C THR A 19 11.43 -6.57 0.67
N GLY A 20 11.24 -7.57 -0.19
CA GLY A 20 10.07 -8.45 -0.14
C GLY A 20 9.98 -9.19 1.19
N ASP A 21 11.11 -9.69 1.70
CA ASP A 21 11.16 -10.35 3.01
C ASP A 21 10.72 -9.41 4.13
N ARG A 22 11.19 -8.17 4.12
CA ARG A 22 10.79 -7.17 5.12
C ARG A 22 9.32 -6.79 5.00
N CYS A 23 8.79 -6.69 3.78
CA CYS A 23 7.37 -6.45 3.58
C CYS A 23 6.52 -7.60 4.12
N ARG A 24 6.89 -8.84 3.84
CA ARG A 24 6.20 -10.02 4.38
C ARG A 24 6.27 -10.06 5.90
N ALA A 25 7.42 -9.71 6.49
CA ALA A 25 7.58 -9.65 7.94
C ALA A 25 6.69 -8.57 8.56
N ALA A 26 6.60 -7.39 7.95
CA ALA A 26 5.74 -6.31 8.43
C ALA A 26 4.26 -6.70 8.39
N LEU A 27 3.82 -7.37 7.33
CA LEU A 27 2.44 -7.87 7.22
C LEU A 27 2.15 -8.95 8.26
N ALA A 28 3.10 -9.87 8.48
CA ALA A 28 2.94 -10.95 9.45
C ALA A 28 2.94 -10.46 10.90
N ALA A 29 3.56 -9.31 11.17
CA ALA A 29 3.64 -8.74 12.51
C ALA A 29 2.32 -8.09 12.98
N ASP A 30 1.38 -7.88 12.09
CA ASP A 30 0.09 -7.25 12.41
C ASP A 30 -1.05 -8.09 11.83
N ASP A 31 -2.09 -8.30 12.61
CA ASP A 31 -3.24 -9.12 12.22
C ASP A 31 -4.38 -8.32 11.60
N ARG A 32 -4.24 -7.00 11.52
CA ARG A 32 -5.29 -6.13 11.01
C ARG A 32 -4.72 -5.08 10.06
N TRP A 33 -5.07 -5.22 8.80
CA TRP A 33 -4.64 -4.33 7.73
C TRP A 33 -5.81 -3.47 7.26
N ILE A 34 -5.50 -2.23 6.92
CA ILE A 34 -6.42 -1.26 6.34
C ILE A 34 -5.82 -0.79 5.03
N ALA A 35 -6.65 -0.66 4.00
CA ALA A 35 -6.23 -0.11 2.71
C ALA A 35 -7.41 0.65 2.07
N PRO A 36 -7.17 1.77 1.36
CA PRO A 36 -8.24 2.49 0.68
C PRO A 36 -8.78 1.72 -0.52
N GLU A 37 -9.93 2.12 -1.05
CA GLU A 37 -10.66 1.35 -2.08
C GLU A 37 -9.84 1.02 -3.34
N HIS A 38 -8.88 1.85 -3.72
CA HIS A 38 -8.08 1.65 -4.95
C HIS A 38 -6.82 0.77 -4.75
N TRP A 39 -6.58 0.24 -3.55
CA TRP A 39 -5.36 -0.50 -3.23
C TRP A 39 -5.13 -1.71 -4.14
N MET A 40 -6.17 -2.47 -4.42
CA MET A 40 -6.06 -3.71 -5.18
C MET A 40 -5.71 -3.43 -6.65
N VAL A 41 -6.30 -2.39 -7.22
CA VAL A 41 -6.01 -1.96 -8.59
C VAL A 41 -4.57 -1.46 -8.72
N GLU A 42 -4.08 -0.74 -7.71
CA GLU A 42 -2.68 -0.30 -7.69
C GLU A 42 -1.72 -1.50 -7.65
N VAL A 43 -2.00 -2.50 -6.81
CA VAL A 43 -1.18 -3.73 -6.77
C VAL A 43 -1.22 -4.45 -8.12
N LEU A 44 -2.40 -4.60 -8.69
CA LEU A 44 -2.56 -5.23 -10.01
C LEU A 44 -1.75 -4.49 -11.08
N SER A 45 -1.73 -3.16 -11.02
CA SER A 45 -0.93 -2.34 -11.94
C SER A 45 0.56 -2.63 -11.82
N VAL A 46 1.08 -2.84 -10.62
CA VAL A 46 2.48 -3.22 -10.39
C VAL A 46 2.77 -4.62 -10.96
N VAL A 47 1.90 -5.60 -10.71
CA VAL A 47 2.04 -6.95 -11.25
C VAL A 47 2.07 -6.92 -12.78
N ARG A 48 1.12 -6.20 -13.38
CA ARG A 48 1.06 -6.01 -14.84
C ARG A 48 2.35 -5.39 -15.38
N GLY A 49 2.83 -4.32 -14.76
CA GLY A 49 4.05 -3.64 -15.20
C GLY A 49 5.28 -4.55 -15.16
N ASN A 50 5.42 -5.36 -14.11
CA ASN A 50 6.51 -6.31 -13.98
C ASN A 50 6.43 -7.43 -15.03
N LEU A 51 5.23 -7.94 -15.32
CA LEU A 51 5.04 -8.95 -16.36
C LEU A 51 5.39 -8.41 -17.74
N LEU A 52 4.83 -7.25 -18.11
CA LEU A 52 5.06 -6.64 -19.42
C LEU A 52 6.52 -6.19 -19.59
N GLY A 53 7.18 -5.81 -18.50
CA GLY A 53 8.60 -5.45 -18.50
C GLY A 53 9.55 -6.65 -18.49
N GLY A 54 9.02 -7.87 -18.49
CA GLY A 54 9.83 -9.09 -18.48
C GLY A 54 10.55 -9.37 -17.16
N LYS A 55 10.14 -8.74 -16.07
CA LYS A 55 10.77 -8.90 -14.75
C LYS A 55 10.29 -10.13 -14.00
N ILE A 56 9.09 -10.62 -14.31
CA ILE A 56 8.51 -11.82 -13.74
C ILE A 56 7.93 -12.69 -14.85
N SER A 57 7.81 -14.00 -14.59
CA SER A 57 7.18 -14.92 -15.51
C SER A 57 5.65 -14.77 -15.48
N ALA A 58 4.98 -15.26 -16.52
CA ALA A 58 3.52 -15.32 -16.57
C ALA A 58 2.96 -16.16 -15.41
N ARG A 59 3.64 -17.24 -15.03
CA ARG A 59 3.25 -18.08 -13.90
C ARG A 59 3.35 -17.33 -12.58
N HIS A 60 4.45 -16.61 -12.35
CA HIS A 60 4.63 -15.79 -11.15
C HIS A 60 3.54 -14.71 -11.06
N ALA A 61 3.24 -14.04 -12.18
CA ALA A 61 2.19 -13.02 -12.22
C ALA A 61 0.82 -13.63 -11.90
N ALA A 62 0.48 -14.79 -12.47
CA ALA A 62 -0.79 -15.47 -12.21
C ALA A 62 -0.92 -15.87 -10.73
N ASP A 63 0.14 -16.42 -10.15
CA ASP A 63 0.15 -16.80 -8.74
C ASP A 63 0.00 -15.57 -7.82
N ALA A 64 0.63 -14.45 -8.18
CA ALA A 64 0.49 -13.19 -7.44
C ALA A 64 -0.95 -12.66 -7.48
N VAL A 65 -1.60 -12.71 -8.64
CA VAL A 65 -3.01 -12.27 -8.78
C VAL A 65 -3.93 -13.19 -7.97
N ASP A 66 -3.70 -14.50 -7.98
CA ASP A 66 -4.48 -15.43 -7.17
C ASP A 66 -4.32 -15.15 -5.67
N ALA A 67 -3.10 -14.85 -5.23
CA ALA A 67 -2.84 -14.47 -3.84
C ALA A 67 -3.48 -13.13 -3.49
N LEU A 68 -3.38 -12.15 -4.39
CA LEU A 68 -3.99 -10.83 -4.22
C LEU A 68 -5.50 -10.92 -3.98
N ALA A 69 -6.18 -11.80 -4.71
CA ALA A 69 -7.62 -11.99 -4.58
C ALA A 69 -8.04 -12.51 -3.20
N ARG A 70 -7.12 -13.09 -2.43
CA ARG A 70 -7.38 -13.62 -1.08
C ARG A 70 -7.02 -12.66 0.05
N ILE A 71 -6.41 -11.53 -0.27
CA ILE A 71 -6.10 -10.50 0.73
C ILE A 71 -7.36 -9.69 1.01
N ASP A 72 -7.76 -9.60 2.27
CA ASP A 72 -9.03 -8.97 2.67
C ASP A 72 -8.80 -7.95 3.80
N PRO A 73 -8.27 -6.76 3.49
CA PRO A 73 -8.10 -5.71 4.48
C PRO A 73 -9.43 -5.02 4.78
N VAL A 74 -9.48 -4.26 5.88
CA VAL A 74 -10.55 -3.32 6.12
C VAL A 74 -10.42 -2.18 5.10
N VAL A 75 -11.51 -1.88 4.38
CA VAL A 75 -11.50 -0.88 3.32
C VAL A 75 -12.49 0.24 3.67
N PRO A 76 -12.01 1.39 4.16
CA PRO A 76 -12.88 2.54 4.40
C PRO A 76 -13.38 3.12 3.08
N LEU A 77 -14.59 3.68 3.10
CA LEU A 77 -15.15 4.34 1.93
C LEU A 77 -14.36 5.62 1.63
N THR A 78 -13.97 5.79 0.39
CA THR A 78 -13.22 6.98 -0.07
C THR A 78 -13.97 8.27 0.26
N ARG A 79 -15.31 8.28 0.14
CA ARG A 79 -16.10 9.49 0.43
C ARG A 79 -15.92 9.99 1.86
N VAL A 80 -15.68 9.09 2.81
CA VAL A 80 -15.44 9.45 4.22
C VAL A 80 -14.06 10.11 4.38
N LEU A 81 -13.10 9.70 3.60
CA LEU A 81 -11.73 10.22 3.62
C LEU A 81 -11.57 11.50 2.79
N LEU A 82 -12.52 11.78 1.90
CA LEU A 82 -12.39 12.80 0.87
C LEU A 82 -12.08 14.20 1.39
N PRO A 83 -12.69 14.69 2.50
CA PRO A 83 -12.36 16.02 3.01
C PRO A 83 -10.88 16.15 3.38
N ARG A 84 -10.31 15.16 4.08
CA ARG A 84 -8.91 15.18 4.44
C ARG A 84 -7.98 15.01 3.24
N MET A 85 -8.37 14.17 2.29
CA MET A 85 -7.63 14.00 1.03
C MET A 85 -7.52 15.33 0.30
N TRP A 86 -8.59 16.12 0.26
CA TRP A 86 -8.60 17.42 -0.38
C TRP A 86 -7.68 18.43 0.33
N GLU A 87 -7.65 18.41 1.66
CA GLU A 87 -6.72 19.24 2.44
C GLU A 87 -5.26 18.94 2.08
N LEU A 88 -4.94 17.70 1.74
CA LEU A 88 -3.59 17.23 1.41
C LEU A 88 -3.20 17.47 -0.05
N ARG A 89 -4.07 18.05 -0.89
CA ARG A 89 -3.87 18.16 -2.34
C ARG A 89 -2.57 18.83 -2.78
N GLY A 90 -2.05 19.73 -1.97
CA GLY A 90 -0.79 20.42 -2.25
C GLY A 90 0.44 19.70 -1.72
N ASN A 91 0.26 18.59 -1.01
CA ASN A 91 1.34 17.90 -0.29
C ASN A 91 1.66 16.53 -0.91
N VAL A 92 0.63 15.81 -1.33
CA VAL A 92 0.74 14.46 -1.90
C VAL A 92 -0.28 14.27 -3.01
N THR A 93 -0.13 13.20 -3.81
CA THR A 93 -1.12 12.84 -4.83
C THR A 93 -2.44 12.42 -4.17
N ALA A 94 -3.53 12.42 -4.94
CA ALA A 94 -4.82 11.95 -4.46
C ALA A 94 -4.76 10.49 -3.99
N TYR A 95 -3.99 9.66 -4.68
CA TYR A 95 -3.82 8.24 -4.32
C TYR A 95 -3.12 8.10 -2.97
N ASP A 96 -2.01 8.80 -2.76
CA ASP A 96 -1.28 8.78 -1.48
C ASP A 96 -2.08 9.43 -0.36
N ALA A 97 -2.84 10.48 -0.66
CA ALA A 97 -3.69 11.16 0.31
C ALA A 97 -4.74 10.21 0.92
N ALA A 98 -5.24 9.24 0.15
CA ALA A 98 -6.20 8.26 0.67
C ALA A 98 -5.56 7.35 1.73
N TYR A 99 -4.31 6.92 1.52
CA TYR A 99 -3.58 6.13 2.52
C TYR A 99 -3.31 6.93 3.79
N VAL A 100 -2.86 8.17 3.63
CA VAL A 100 -2.62 9.07 4.77
C VAL A 100 -3.91 9.33 5.55
N ALA A 101 -4.98 9.70 4.86
CA ALA A 101 -6.28 9.96 5.49
C ALA A 101 -6.82 8.74 6.24
N ALA A 102 -6.64 7.54 5.68
CA ALA A 102 -7.03 6.30 6.34
C ALA A 102 -6.22 6.08 7.63
N ALA A 103 -4.90 6.28 7.59
CA ALA A 103 -4.04 6.12 8.76
C ALA A 103 -4.42 7.11 9.86
N GLU A 104 -4.71 8.35 9.51
CA GLU A 104 -5.14 9.37 10.46
C GLU A 104 -6.51 9.04 11.06
N ALA A 105 -7.48 8.60 10.24
CA ALA A 105 -8.82 8.26 10.68
C ALA A 105 -8.82 7.06 11.65
N TYR A 106 -8.00 6.06 11.38
CA TYR A 106 -7.88 4.86 12.22
C TYR A 106 -6.83 4.99 13.33
N ARG A 107 -6.12 6.12 13.36
CA ARG A 107 -5.07 6.41 14.37
C ARG A 107 -4.01 5.31 14.43
N CYS A 108 -3.51 4.93 13.27
CA CYS A 108 -2.48 3.91 13.17
C CYS A 108 -1.38 4.33 12.18
N THR A 109 -0.31 3.54 12.13
CA THR A 109 0.83 3.79 11.27
C THR A 109 0.52 3.43 9.83
N LEU A 110 0.99 4.26 8.91
CA LEU A 110 1.04 3.97 7.48
C LEU A 110 2.37 3.30 7.17
N VAL A 111 2.32 2.10 6.60
CA VAL A 111 3.50 1.33 6.18
C VAL A 111 3.63 1.42 4.67
N THR A 112 4.78 1.85 4.18
CA THR A 112 5.05 2.07 2.75
C THR A 112 6.49 1.72 2.40
N THR A 113 6.78 1.51 1.13
CA THR A 113 8.17 1.44 0.63
C THR A 113 8.64 2.77 0.02
N ASP A 114 7.75 3.77 -0.05
CA ASP A 114 8.06 5.08 -0.65
C ASP A 114 8.54 6.08 0.41
N GLY A 115 9.85 6.32 0.44
CA GLY A 115 10.44 7.29 1.36
C GLY A 115 9.99 8.73 1.14
N ARG A 116 9.52 9.08 -0.07
CA ARG A 116 9.02 10.43 -0.35
C ARG A 116 7.75 10.71 0.43
N LEU A 117 6.91 9.71 0.62
CA LEU A 117 5.68 9.84 1.40
C LEU A 117 5.98 10.20 2.85
N ALA A 118 7.00 9.57 3.44
CA ALA A 118 7.42 9.86 4.82
C ALA A 118 7.95 11.30 4.98
N ARG A 119 8.48 11.89 3.90
CA ARG A 119 9.02 13.25 3.92
C ARG A 119 8.00 14.31 3.53
N ALA A 120 6.80 13.93 3.13
CA ALA A 120 5.76 14.89 2.77
C ALA A 120 5.33 15.71 3.99
N SER A 121 5.04 17.00 3.76
CA SER A 121 4.57 17.88 4.84
C SER A 121 3.07 17.74 5.06
N GLY A 122 2.62 18.13 6.25
CA GLY A 122 1.19 18.19 6.59
C GLY A 122 0.57 16.87 7.03
N LEU A 123 1.32 15.79 7.10
CA LEU A 123 0.84 14.49 7.58
C LEU A 123 0.69 14.51 9.11
N ARG A 124 -0.36 13.87 9.61
CA ARG A 124 -0.66 13.73 11.04
C ARG A 124 -0.59 12.28 11.51
N CYS A 125 -0.10 11.37 10.67
CA CYS A 125 0.13 9.99 11.02
C CYS A 125 1.63 9.68 11.02
N THR A 126 2.00 8.61 11.72
CA THR A 126 3.34 8.03 11.60
C THR A 126 3.45 7.28 10.29
N VAL A 127 4.56 7.45 9.58
CA VAL A 127 4.87 6.71 8.36
C VAL A 127 6.10 5.85 8.62
N ASP A 128 5.96 4.55 8.45
CA ASP A 128 7.04 3.57 8.58
C ASP A 128 7.46 3.14 7.17
N VAL A 129 8.71 3.40 6.82
CA VAL A 129 9.26 3.10 5.49
C VAL A 129 10.04 1.81 5.54
N ILE A 130 9.64 0.86 4.70
CA ILE A 130 10.37 -0.40 4.48
C ILE A 130 11.33 -0.19 3.31
N ASP A 131 12.61 -0.34 3.54
CA ASP A 131 13.65 -0.20 2.50
C ASP A 131 14.48 -1.46 2.24
#